data_50ca5246b6362d8e854b41ce93f87edd
#
_entry.id   50ca5246b6362d8e854b41ce93f87edd
#
_cell.length_a   1.000
_cell.length_b   1.000
_cell.length_c   1.000
_cell.angle_alpha   90.00
_cell.angle_beta   90.00
_cell.angle_gamma   90.00
#
_symmetry.space_group_name_H-M   'P 1'
#
loop_
_entity.id
_entity.type
_entity.pdbx_description
1 polymer ?
#
loop_
_entity_poly.entity_id
_entity_poly.type
_entity_poly.pdbx_seq_one_letter_code
_entity_poly.pdbx_strand_id
1 'polypeptide(L)'
;NATYPYVLPNVHLPSQPSIEIMDAGFRDNYGIASATRFVHVFKDWILNNTSGVVLVQITSLNKIEKISPDENKGLVSTLLNPLGIPGQILSLQDYEQDTNLGYIYDLLGKDNFDVVRFIYQPSNADERASVTFHLTRREKRDILQSLGHEDNRESLDALYELVMPASKRTFKGYKE
;
A
#
# COMPACT_ATOMS: atom_id res chain seq x y z
N ASN A 1 -4.24 -17.56 -4.69
CA ASN A 1 -3.14 -18.40 -5.19
C ASN A 1 -2.06 -17.53 -5.80
N ALA A 2 -1.40 -16.73 -4.95
CA ALA A 2 -0.25 -15.98 -5.38
C ALA A 2 0.94 -16.94 -5.55
N THR A 3 1.41 -17.07 -6.76
CA THR A 3 2.68 -17.73 -7.03
C THR A 3 3.77 -16.70 -6.85
N TYR A 4 4.63 -16.92 -5.87
CA TYR A 4 5.75 -16.04 -5.62
C TYR A 4 6.93 -16.51 -6.47
N PRO A 5 7.38 -15.75 -7.49
CA PRO A 5 8.49 -16.14 -8.32
C PRO A 5 9.71 -16.50 -7.49
N TYR A 6 10.47 -17.49 -7.95
CA TYR A 6 11.63 -18.12 -7.28
C TYR A 6 11.30 -19.01 -6.06
N VAL A 7 10.10 -18.92 -5.49
CA VAL A 7 9.70 -19.80 -4.36
C VAL A 7 8.68 -20.82 -4.81
N LEU A 8 7.73 -20.40 -5.65
CA LEU A 8 6.66 -21.24 -6.18
C LEU A 8 6.59 -21.11 -7.71
N PRO A 9 6.31 -22.19 -8.44
CA PRO A 9 6.15 -22.12 -9.88
C PRO A 9 4.92 -21.33 -10.27
N ASN A 10 4.97 -20.68 -11.44
CA ASN A 10 3.80 -20.03 -12.00
C ASN A 10 2.70 -21.05 -12.28
N VAL A 11 1.46 -20.65 -12.07
CA VAL A 11 0.29 -21.48 -12.39
C VAL A 11 -0.14 -21.19 -13.82
N HIS A 12 -0.24 -22.27 -14.61
CA HIS A 12 -0.78 -22.19 -15.96
C HIS A 12 -2.30 -22.38 -15.94
N LEU A 13 -3.03 -21.45 -16.57
CA LEU A 13 -4.45 -21.64 -16.81
C LEU A 13 -4.66 -22.59 -18.00
N PRO A 14 -5.70 -23.44 -17.95
CA PRO A 14 -6.08 -24.30 -19.07
C PRO A 14 -6.81 -23.49 -20.17
N SER A 15 -6.19 -22.41 -20.61
CA SER A 15 -6.70 -21.53 -21.68
C SER A 15 -5.90 -21.74 -22.97
N GLN A 16 -6.46 -21.32 -24.13
CA GLN A 16 -5.76 -21.30 -25.41
C GLN A 16 -5.75 -19.86 -25.94
N PRO A 17 -4.57 -19.19 -26.02
CA PRO A 17 -3.26 -19.67 -25.57
C PRO A 17 -3.18 -19.84 -24.05
N SER A 18 -2.26 -20.69 -23.58
CA SER A 18 -2.00 -20.85 -22.15
C SER A 18 -1.53 -19.53 -21.53
N ILE A 19 -2.13 -19.14 -20.40
CA ILE A 19 -1.81 -17.92 -19.65
C ILE A 19 -1.18 -18.33 -18.34
N GLU A 20 -0.04 -17.73 -18.03
CA GLU A 20 0.61 -17.87 -16.71
C GLU A 20 0.08 -16.82 -15.74
N ILE A 21 -0.19 -17.26 -14.50
CA ILE A 21 -0.60 -16.39 -13.41
C ILE A 21 0.53 -16.29 -12.42
N MET A 22 0.84 -15.05 -12.00
CA MET A 22 1.80 -14.75 -10.95
C MET A 22 1.18 -13.80 -9.93
N ASP A 23 1.87 -13.57 -8.81
CA ASP A 23 1.45 -12.63 -7.80
C ASP A 23 1.29 -11.22 -8.39
N ALA A 24 0.11 -10.65 -8.18
CA ALA A 24 -0.20 -9.29 -8.64
C ALA A 24 0.70 -8.23 -7.98
N GLY A 25 1.25 -8.50 -6.80
CA GLY A 25 2.19 -7.63 -6.10
C GLY A 25 3.42 -7.27 -6.92
N PHE A 26 3.83 -8.12 -7.88
CA PHE A 26 4.93 -7.78 -8.80
C PHE A 26 4.60 -6.64 -9.75
N ARG A 27 3.32 -6.41 -10.02
CA ARG A 27 2.87 -5.36 -10.93
C ARG A 27 2.25 -4.17 -10.23
N ASP A 28 1.52 -4.40 -9.16
CA ASP A 28 0.71 -3.37 -8.49
C ASP A 28 0.52 -3.75 -7.02
N ASN A 29 1.62 -3.77 -6.26
CA ASN A 29 1.63 -4.21 -4.87
C ASN A 29 0.73 -3.34 -3.98
N TYR A 30 0.60 -2.07 -4.32
CA TYR A 30 -0.21 -1.11 -3.58
C TYR A 30 -1.64 -0.96 -4.12
N GLY A 31 -1.96 -1.60 -5.25
CA GLY A 31 -3.26 -1.47 -5.90
C GLY A 31 -3.52 -0.09 -6.54
N ILE A 32 -2.51 0.78 -6.61
CA ILE A 32 -2.66 2.16 -7.09
C ILE A 32 -2.94 2.21 -8.59
N ALA A 33 -2.26 1.40 -9.39
CA ALA A 33 -2.52 1.35 -10.83
C ALA A 33 -3.95 0.88 -11.12
N SER A 34 -4.45 -0.07 -10.34
CA SER A 34 -5.83 -0.55 -10.43
C SER A 34 -6.84 0.53 -9.98
N ALA A 35 -6.56 1.22 -8.88
CA ALA A 35 -7.37 2.34 -8.40
C ALA A 35 -7.42 3.49 -9.43
N THR A 36 -6.27 3.83 -10.03
CA THR A 36 -6.18 4.86 -11.07
C THR A 36 -7.05 4.53 -12.27
N ARG A 37 -7.01 3.27 -12.73
CA ARG A 37 -7.87 2.81 -13.84
C ARG A 37 -9.34 2.88 -13.49
N PHE A 38 -9.70 2.48 -12.27
CA PHE A 38 -11.07 2.59 -11.79
C PHE A 38 -11.56 4.03 -11.82
N VAL A 39 -10.81 4.95 -11.23
CA VAL A 39 -11.13 6.38 -11.22
C VAL A 39 -11.22 6.93 -12.64
N HIS A 40 -10.29 6.57 -13.53
CA HIS A 40 -10.30 7.00 -14.91
C HIS A 40 -11.58 6.59 -15.65
N VAL A 41 -11.98 5.31 -15.51
CA VAL A 41 -13.18 4.78 -16.17
C VAL A 41 -14.45 5.40 -15.62
N PHE A 42 -14.52 5.62 -14.31
CA PHE A 42 -15.71 6.12 -13.64
C PHE A 42 -15.69 7.63 -13.34
N LYS A 43 -14.72 8.36 -13.88
CA LYS A 43 -14.51 9.79 -13.62
C LYS A 43 -15.79 10.61 -13.67
N ASP A 44 -16.51 10.56 -14.78
CA ASP A 44 -17.70 11.38 -14.99
C ASP A 44 -18.81 10.99 -14.02
N TRP A 45 -18.95 9.70 -13.73
CA TRP A 45 -19.92 9.23 -12.75
C TRP A 45 -19.56 9.71 -11.33
N ILE A 46 -18.28 9.62 -10.94
CA ILE A 46 -17.77 10.08 -9.65
C ILE A 46 -18.07 11.58 -9.49
N LEU A 47 -17.66 12.40 -10.44
CA LEU A 47 -17.83 13.86 -10.36
C LEU A 47 -19.30 14.29 -10.33
N ASN A 48 -20.21 13.53 -10.95
CA ASN A 48 -21.62 13.87 -11.00
C ASN A 48 -22.45 13.31 -9.84
N ASN A 49 -21.96 12.26 -9.15
CA ASN A 49 -22.78 11.51 -8.20
C ASN A 49 -22.18 11.41 -6.79
N THR A 50 -20.96 11.89 -6.57
CA THR A 50 -20.28 11.83 -5.26
C THR A 50 -19.70 13.20 -4.90
N SER A 51 -19.32 13.38 -3.64
CA SER A 51 -18.59 14.56 -3.18
C SER A 51 -17.08 14.46 -3.40
N GLY A 52 -16.59 13.38 -3.99
CA GLY A 52 -15.17 13.13 -4.23
C GLY A 52 -14.76 11.69 -3.90
N VAL A 53 -13.47 11.47 -3.91
CA VAL A 53 -12.83 10.18 -3.63
C VAL A 53 -11.78 10.34 -2.54
N VAL A 54 -11.84 9.51 -1.52
CA VAL A 54 -10.77 9.37 -0.53
C VAL A 54 -10.09 8.03 -0.77
N LEU A 55 -8.81 8.07 -1.12
CA LEU A 55 -7.97 6.90 -1.27
C LEU A 55 -7.32 6.56 0.07
N VAL A 56 -7.68 5.43 0.65
CA VAL A 56 -7.06 4.94 1.88
C VAL A 56 -5.94 3.98 1.52
N GLN A 57 -4.71 4.36 1.85
CA GLN A 57 -3.52 3.52 1.69
C GLN A 57 -3.15 2.88 3.03
N ILE A 58 -3.03 1.55 3.04
CA ILE A 58 -2.59 0.80 4.22
C ILE A 58 -1.28 0.11 3.84
N THR A 59 -0.19 0.47 4.52
CA THR A 59 1.13 -0.09 4.21
C THR A 59 1.81 -0.60 5.47
N SER A 60 2.64 -1.61 5.29
CA SER A 60 3.51 -2.12 6.35
C SER A 60 4.94 -1.59 6.24
N LEU A 61 5.26 -0.82 5.21
CA LEU A 61 6.59 -0.29 4.96
C LEU A 61 6.49 1.23 4.82
N ASN A 62 7.33 1.97 5.53
CA ASN A 62 7.68 3.34 5.10
C ASN A 62 8.29 3.23 3.70
N LYS A 63 8.15 4.29 2.87
CA LYS A 63 8.88 4.36 1.60
C LYS A 63 10.28 3.83 1.86
N ILE A 64 10.69 2.82 1.10
CA ILE A 64 11.97 2.15 1.33
C ILE A 64 13.03 3.23 1.37
N GLU A 65 13.50 3.56 2.58
CA GLU A 65 14.71 4.33 2.73
C GLU A 65 15.75 3.59 1.90
N LYS A 66 16.38 4.32 0.97
CA LYS A 66 17.35 3.82 0.02
C LYS A 66 18.11 2.67 0.65
N ILE A 67 17.97 1.48 0.07
CA ILE A 67 18.84 0.36 0.40
C ILE A 67 20.23 0.87 0.11
N SER A 68 20.92 1.36 1.13
CA SER A 68 22.32 1.73 1.03
C SER A 68 23.03 0.47 0.57
N PRO A 69 23.77 0.50 -0.56
CA PRO A 69 24.59 -0.64 -0.91
C PRO A 69 25.55 -0.82 0.25
N ASP A 70 25.38 -1.88 1.00
CA ASP A 70 26.30 -2.28 2.04
C ASP A 70 27.64 -2.51 1.37
N GLU A 71 28.61 -1.67 1.59
CA GLU A 71 29.93 -1.69 0.93
C GLU A 71 30.75 -2.97 1.25
N ASN A 72 30.20 -3.86 2.10
CA ASN A 72 30.86 -5.08 2.56
C ASN A 72 30.23 -6.39 2.05
N LYS A 73 29.45 -6.35 0.98
CA LYS A 73 28.89 -7.59 0.42
C LYS A 73 29.92 -8.33 -0.41
N GLY A 74 30.55 -9.38 0.17
CA GLY A 74 31.45 -10.28 -0.53
C GLY A 74 30.80 -11.01 -1.73
N LEU A 75 31.61 -11.78 -2.50
CA LEU A 75 31.22 -12.53 -3.71
C LEU A 75 29.89 -13.33 -3.60
N VAL A 76 29.52 -13.76 -2.39
CA VAL A 76 28.27 -14.48 -2.11
C VAL A 76 27.04 -13.57 -2.36
N SER A 77 27.14 -12.27 -2.08
CA SER A 77 26.03 -11.32 -2.32
C SER A 77 25.80 -11.08 -3.80
N THR A 78 26.85 -11.13 -4.60
CA THR A 78 26.74 -10.96 -6.06
C THR A 78 26.07 -12.19 -6.69
N LEU A 79 26.29 -13.38 -6.15
CA LEU A 79 25.64 -14.61 -6.61
C LEU A 79 24.17 -14.69 -6.21
N LEU A 80 23.80 -14.05 -5.10
CA LEU A 80 22.43 -13.95 -4.60
C LEU A 80 21.69 -12.71 -5.10
N ASN A 81 22.33 -11.89 -5.95
CA ASN A 81 21.74 -10.68 -6.53
C ASN A 81 20.40 -10.89 -7.26
N PRO A 82 20.12 -12.06 -7.88
CA PRO A 82 18.77 -12.34 -8.38
C PRO A 82 17.68 -12.25 -7.31
N LEU A 83 18.02 -12.46 -6.04
CA LEU A 83 17.10 -12.29 -4.92
C LEU A 83 16.86 -10.81 -4.53
N GLY A 84 17.68 -9.90 -5.03
CA GLY A 84 17.49 -8.44 -4.87
C GLY A 84 16.47 -7.83 -5.84
N ILE A 85 16.12 -8.53 -6.91
CA ILE A 85 15.14 -8.08 -7.92
C ILE A 85 13.80 -7.69 -7.28
N PRO A 86 13.20 -8.46 -6.35
CA PRO A 86 11.96 -8.07 -5.70
C PRO A 86 12.03 -6.70 -5.02
N GLY A 87 13.14 -6.39 -4.35
CA GLY A 87 13.34 -5.09 -3.70
C GLY A 87 13.43 -3.93 -4.70
N GLN A 88 14.05 -4.15 -5.85
CA GLN A 88 14.13 -3.16 -6.92
C GLN A 88 12.77 -2.91 -7.58
N ILE A 89 11.98 -3.97 -7.78
CA ILE A 89 10.61 -3.86 -8.32
C ILE A 89 9.73 -3.05 -7.35
N LEU A 90 9.79 -3.34 -6.05
CA LEU A 90 9.04 -2.59 -5.04
C LEU A 90 9.44 -1.11 -5.01
N SER A 91 10.73 -0.82 -5.16
CA SER A 91 11.24 0.56 -5.26
C SER A 91 10.72 1.30 -6.49
N LEU A 92 10.64 0.63 -7.64
CA LEU A 92 10.02 1.19 -8.85
C LEU A 92 8.52 1.45 -8.64
N GLN A 93 7.81 0.55 -7.99
CA GLN A 93 6.39 0.72 -7.69
C GLN A 93 6.14 1.89 -6.74
N ASP A 94 7.05 2.15 -5.78
CA ASP A 94 6.97 3.33 -4.92
C ASP A 94 7.05 4.63 -5.73
N TYR A 95 7.90 4.67 -6.75
CA TYR A 95 8.00 5.83 -7.65
C TYR A 95 6.76 5.96 -8.56
N GLU A 96 6.30 4.87 -9.15
CA GLU A 96 5.11 4.85 -9.98
C GLU A 96 3.84 5.22 -9.19
N GLN A 97 3.79 4.90 -7.89
CA GLN A 97 2.69 5.26 -7.02
C GLN A 97 2.47 6.77 -6.98
N ASP A 98 3.51 7.56 -6.78
CA ASP A 98 3.41 9.02 -6.74
C ASP A 98 2.93 9.59 -8.08
N THR A 99 3.41 9.01 -9.19
CA THR A 99 2.97 9.39 -10.54
C THR A 99 1.48 9.08 -10.74
N ASN A 100 1.03 7.91 -10.33
CA ASN A 100 -0.38 7.52 -10.44
C ASN A 100 -1.29 8.38 -9.55
N LEU A 101 -0.85 8.74 -8.35
CA LEU A 101 -1.58 9.68 -7.48
C LEU A 101 -1.69 11.06 -8.11
N GLY A 102 -0.59 11.58 -8.67
CA GLY A 102 -0.59 12.83 -9.43
C GLY A 102 -1.60 12.81 -10.58
N TYR A 103 -1.65 11.72 -11.31
CA TYR A 103 -2.63 11.54 -12.39
C TYR A 103 -4.09 11.55 -11.90
N ILE A 104 -4.39 10.94 -10.75
CA ILE A 104 -5.75 11.00 -10.18
C ILE A 104 -6.10 12.44 -9.76
N TYR A 105 -5.15 13.18 -9.17
CA TYR A 105 -5.34 14.60 -8.86
C TYR A 105 -5.65 15.43 -10.11
N ASP A 106 -4.94 15.18 -11.21
CA ASP A 106 -5.20 15.85 -12.48
C ASP A 106 -6.58 15.50 -13.07
N LEU A 107 -7.02 14.25 -12.88
CA LEU A 107 -8.32 13.78 -13.37
C LEU A 107 -9.50 14.36 -12.61
N LEU A 108 -9.45 14.37 -11.28
CA LEU A 108 -10.59 14.73 -10.42
C LEU A 108 -10.53 16.18 -9.93
N GLY A 109 -9.35 16.79 -9.92
CA GLY A 109 -9.10 18.07 -9.26
C GLY A 109 -8.83 17.90 -7.75
N LYS A 110 -8.12 18.88 -7.19
CA LYS A 110 -7.67 18.87 -5.79
C LYS A 110 -8.80 18.84 -4.78
N ASP A 111 -9.95 19.41 -5.13
CA ASP A 111 -11.10 19.51 -4.23
C ASP A 111 -11.94 18.23 -4.18
N ASN A 112 -11.68 17.28 -5.07
CA ASN A 112 -12.44 16.03 -5.21
C ASN A 112 -11.63 14.78 -4.93
N PHE A 113 -10.36 14.90 -4.52
CA PHE A 113 -9.50 13.75 -4.27
C PHE A 113 -8.56 13.98 -3.09
N ASP A 114 -8.62 13.09 -2.11
CA ASP A 114 -7.75 13.05 -0.94
C ASP A 114 -7.10 11.68 -0.77
N VAL A 115 -5.93 11.66 -0.12
CA VAL A 115 -5.20 10.44 0.21
C VAL A 115 -4.94 10.40 1.71
N VAL A 116 -5.41 9.34 2.36
CA VAL A 116 -5.15 9.07 3.77
C VAL A 116 -4.30 7.82 3.90
N ARG A 117 -3.20 7.90 4.64
CA ARG A 117 -2.22 6.81 4.79
C ARG A 117 -2.19 6.27 6.20
N PHE A 118 -2.28 4.95 6.32
CA PHE A 118 -2.03 4.22 7.55
C PHE A 118 -0.77 3.38 7.39
N ILE A 119 0.13 3.49 8.37
CA ILE A 119 1.43 2.82 8.32
C ILE A 119 1.55 1.91 9.54
N TYR A 120 1.83 0.63 9.31
CA TYR A 120 2.15 -0.26 10.41
C TYR A 120 3.53 0.07 10.97
N GLN A 121 3.55 0.48 12.23
CA GLN A 121 4.76 0.77 13.01
C GLN A 121 4.85 -0.28 14.13
N PRO A 122 5.81 -1.21 14.06
CA PRO A 122 5.97 -2.22 15.10
C PRO A 122 6.43 -1.58 16.41
N SER A 123 5.92 -2.08 17.53
CA SER A 123 6.35 -1.64 18.87
C SER A 123 7.83 -1.94 19.12
N ASN A 124 8.38 -2.97 18.46
CA ASN A 124 9.79 -3.31 18.46
C ASN A 124 10.20 -3.67 17.03
N ALA A 125 11.25 -3.01 16.52
CA ALA A 125 11.74 -3.23 15.15
C ALA A 125 12.14 -4.69 14.88
N ASP A 126 12.74 -5.36 15.86
CA ASP A 126 13.19 -6.76 15.75
C ASP A 126 12.03 -7.77 15.81
N GLU A 127 10.85 -7.35 16.26
CA GLU A 127 9.68 -8.19 16.46
C GLU A 127 8.51 -7.85 15.52
N ARG A 128 8.83 -7.28 14.37
CA ARG A 128 7.84 -6.94 13.36
C ARG A 128 6.94 -8.12 12.99
N ALA A 129 5.65 -7.87 12.79
CA ALA A 129 4.71 -8.86 12.32
C ALA A 129 5.15 -9.42 10.94
N SER A 130 5.07 -10.73 10.82
CA SER A 130 5.47 -11.44 9.60
C SER A 130 4.47 -11.20 8.46
N VAL A 131 4.98 -11.19 7.23
CA VAL A 131 4.14 -11.12 6.03
C VAL A 131 3.63 -12.52 5.71
N THR A 132 2.63 -12.98 6.47
CA THR A 132 2.01 -14.30 6.30
C THR A 132 0.50 -14.21 6.41
N PHE A 133 -0.20 -15.23 5.90
CA PHE A 133 -1.65 -15.35 6.09
C PHE A 133 -2.05 -15.76 7.52
N HIS A 134 -1.10 -16.21 8.33
CA HIS A 134 -1.31 -16.66 9.70
C HIS A 134 -0.53 -15.81 10.68
N LEU A 135 -1.19 -14.80 11.24
CA LEU A 135 -0.63 -13.96 12.28
C LEU A 135 -0.90 -14.55 13.66
N THR A 136 0.11 -14.54 14.51
CA THR A 136 -0.01 -14.88 15.92
C THR A 136 -0.86 -13.86 16.69
N ARG A 137 -1.32 -14.21 17.89
CA ARG A 137 -2.06 -13.26 18.76
C ARG A 137 -1.22 -12.04 19.12
N ARG A 138 0.10 -12.20 19.25
CA ARG A 138 1.03 -11.10 19.54
C ARG A 138 1.09 -10.15 18.35
N GLU A 139 1.33 -10.65 17.16
CA GLU A 139 1.42 -9.85 15.95
C GLU A 139 0.13 -9.08 15.66
N LYS A 140 -1.03 -9.73 15.82
CA LYS A 140 -2.33 -9.05 15.69
C LYS A 140 -2.49 -7.91 16.68
N ARG A 141 -2.03 -8.09 17.92
CA ARG A 141 -2.09 -7.04 18.94
C ARG A 141 -1.15 -5.89 18.59
N ASP A 142 0.06 -6.18 18.14
CA ASP A 142 1.04 -5.19 17.74
C ASP A 142 0.53 -4.33 16.56
N ILE A 143 -0.07 -4.97 15.56
CA ILE A 143 -0.71 -4.27 14.43
C ILE A 143 -1.83 -3.35 14.91
N LEU A 144 -2.69 -3.81 15.84
CA LEU A 144 -3.76 -2.99 16.39
C LEU A 144 -3.23 -1.83 17.24
N GLN A 145 -2.16 -2.05 18.01
CA GLN A 145 -1.51 -0.98 18.78
C GLN A 145 -0.89 0.09 17.87
N SER A 146 -0.45 -0.30 16.68
CA SER A 146 0.07 0.65 15.69
C SER A 146 -0.95 1.71 15.26
N LEU A 147 -2.26 1.44 15.35
CA LEU A 147 -3.29 2.45 15.10
C LEU A 147 -3.28 3.58 16.15
N GLY A 148 -2.73 3.33 17.33
CA GLY A 148 -2.53 4.33 18.38
C GLY A 148 -1.32 5.25 18.18
N HIS A 149 -0.48 5.00 17.18
CA HIS A 149 0.64 5.87 16.81
C HIS A 149 0.14 7.23 16.33
N GLU A 150 0.89 8.29 16.60
CA GLU A 150 0.51 9.68 16.30
C GLU A 150 0.12 9.84 14.83
N ASP A 151 0.98 9.42 13.89
CA ASP A 151 0.72 9.50 12.45
C ASP A 151 -0.60 8.81 12.03
N ASN A 152 -0.89 7.65 12.62
CA ASN A 152 -2.11 6.91 12.31
C ASN A 152 -3.36 7.53 12.96
N ARG A 153 -3.21 8.18 14.12
CA ARG A 153 -4.29 8.97 14.73
C ARG A 153 -4.63 10.18 13.90
N GLU A 154 -3.64 10.93 13.44
CA GLU A 154 -3.84 12.06 12.53
C GLU A 154 -4.53 11.61 11.23
N SER A 155 -4.11 10.46 10.69
CA SER A 155 -4.75 9.86 9.52
C SER A 155 -6.20 9.45 9.79
N LEU A 156 -6.50 8.96 10.99
CA LEU A 156 -7.86 8.59 11.37
C LEU A 156 -8.76 9.83 11.50
N ASP A 157 -8.25 10.90 12.12
CA ASP A 157 -8.95 12.16 12.27
C ASP A 157 -9.21 12.82 10.91
N ALA A 158 -8.20 12.83 10.03
CA ALA A 158 -8.35 13.31 8.64
C ALA A 158 -9.41 12.50 7.87
N LEU A 159 -9.38 11.17 7.96
CA LEU A 159 -10.38 10.32 7.32
C LEU A 159 -11.78 10.60 7.87
N TYR A 160 -11.90 10.77 9.18
CA TYR A 160 -13.17 11.11 9.82
C TYR A 160 -13.74 12.43 9.30
N GLU A 161 -12.92 13.46 9.19
CA GLU A 161 -13.33 14.77 8.67
C GLU A 161 -13.75 14.70 7.21
N LEU A 162 -13.07 13.94 6.39
CA LEU A 162 -13.38 13.79 4.96
C LEU A 162 -14.68 13.02 4.72
N VAL A 163 -14.96 11.99 5.53
CA VAL A 163 -16.09 11.08 5.31
C VAL A 163 -17.36 11.56 6.02
N MET A 164 -17.21 12.25 7.16
CA MET A 164 -18.37 12.71 7.94
C MET A 164 -18.91 14.04 7.43
N PRO A 165 -20.24 14.12 7.21
CA PRO A 165 -20.89 15.39 6.84
C PRO A 165 -20.62 16.46 7.91
N ALA A 166 -20.40 17.69 7.51
CA ALA A 166 -20.13 18.83 8.39
C ALA A 166 -21.15 19.00 9.54
N SER A 167 -22.42 18.61 9.29
CA SER A 167 -23.50 18.62 10.29
C SER A 167 -23.39 17.57 11.41
N LYS A 168 -22.49 16.55 11.24
CA LYS A 168 -22.27 15.47 12.21
C LYS A 168 -20.88 15.51 12.86
N ARG A 169 -20.07 16.51 12.55
CA ARG A 169 -18.73 16.70 13.11
C ARG A 169 -18.81 17.20 14.55
N THR A 170 -19.29 16.37 15.46
CA THR A 170 -19.16 16.61 16.89
C THR A 170 -17.82 16.04 17.35
N PHE A 171 -16.83 16.90 17.53
CA PHE A 171 -15.59 16.58 18.21
C PHE A 171 -15.90 16.07 19.62
N LYS A 172 -15.84 14.78 19.83
CA LYS A 172 -15.59 14.22 21.16
C LYS A 172 -14.08 14.29 21.38
N GLY A 173 -13.64 15.38 21.98
CA GLY A 173 -12.26 15.48 22.46
C GLY A 173 -11.94 14.24 23.28
N TYR A 174 -10.90 13.52 22.91
CA TYR A 174 -10.29 12.50 23.76
C TYR A 174 -9.83 13.18 25.03
N LYS A 175 -10.50 12.91 26.15
CA LYS A 175 -9.99 13.21 27.47
C LYS A 175 -8.88 12.21 27.76
N GLU A 176 -7.72 12.76 28.11
CA GLU A 176 -6.56 12.07 28.66
C GLU A 176 -6.92 11.09 29.78
#